data_e5a227fd9db44b7851a41976ba95e6c1
#
_entry.id   e5a227fd9db44b7851a41976ba95e6c1
#
_cell.length_a   1.000
_cell.length_b   1.000
_cell.length_c   1.000
_cell.angle_alpha   90.00
_cell.angle_beta   90.00
_cell.angle_gamma   90.00
#
_symmetry.space_group_name_H-M   'P 1'
#
loop_
_entity.id
_entity.type
_entity.pdbx_description
1 polymer ?
#
loop_
_entity_poly.entity_id
_entity_poly.type
_entity_poly.pdbx_seq_one_letter_code
_entity_poly.pdbx_strand_id
1 'polypeptide(L)'
;MRHFTCVQDLGDLKQALNEAFEIKKDRFQFSELGKNKTLLMIFFNSSLRTRLSTQKAAMNLGMNTIVLDVNQGAWKLETERGVIMDGDKPEHLLEAVPVMGCYCDVIGVRSFARFENKEDDYNEKILSQFIEHSDRPVFSMEAATRHPLQSFADLITIEEYKKTARPKVVMTWAPHPKSLPQAVPNSFAEWMNATDYEIVITHPEGYELDPRFVGNAKVEYDQKKAFEGADFIYAKNWSAYKDPNYGQVISTDRSWTVDAEKMALTNNAYFMHCLPVRRNMIVSDDVIESPQSIVIPEAANREISAQTVLKKILMGLSNL
;
A
#
# COMPACT_ATOMS: atom_id res chain seq x y z
N MET A 1 -9.84 6.51 -15.72
CA MET A 1 -8.77 5.57 -15.25
C MET A 1 -9.30 4.16 -15.38
N ARG A 2 -8.60 3.26 -16.07
CA ARG A 2 -9.04 1.85 -16.21
C ARG A 2 -8.45 0.97 -15.11
N HIS A 3 -7.17 1.07 -14.83
CA HIS A 3 -6.50 0.30 -13.78
C HIS A 3 -5.80 1.24 -12.81
N PHE A 4 -5.51 0.75 -11.60
CA PHE A 4 -4.76 1.50 -10.60
C PHE A 4 -3.80 0.57 -9.86
N THR A 5 -2.51 0.74 -10.11
CA THR A 5 -1.43 -0.12 -9.59
C THR A 5 -0.24 0.68 -9.02
N CYS A 6 -0.10 1.93 -9.42
CA CYS A 6 1.02 2.80 -9.04
C CYS A 6 0.60 4.28 -9.06
N VAL A 7 1.50 5.18 -8.67
CA VAL A 7 1.21 6.63 -8.61
C VAL A 7 0.89 7.23 -9.98
N GLN A 8 1.54 6.73 -11.05
CA GLN A 8 1.35 7.22 -12.41
C GLN A 8 -0.08 7.06 -12.92
N ASP A 9 -0.80 6.03 -12.44
CA ASP A 9 -2.17 5.76 -12.85
C ASP A 9 -3.17 6.84 -12.40
N LEU A 10 -2.83 7.63 -11.37
CA LEU A 10 -3.67 8.76 -10.95
C LEU A 10 -3.65 9.94 -11.92
N GLY A 11 -2.64 10.04 -12.77
CA GLY A 11 -2.39 11.21 -13.62
C GLY A 11 -1.85 12.39 -12.80
N ASP A 12 -2.52 13.53 -12.81
CA ASP A 12 -2.10 14.70 -12.03
C ASP A 12 -2.31 14.45 -10.53
N LEU A 13 -1.19 14.32 -9.79
CA LEU A 13 -1.17 14.03 -8.37
C LEU A 13 -1.79 15.16 -7.53
N LYS A 14 -1.56 16.43 -7.93
CA LYS A 14 -2.14 17.58 -7.24
C LYS A 14 -3.65 17.63 -7.39
N GLN A 15 -4.14 17.33 -8.59
CA GLN A 15 -5.58 17.20 -8.83
C GLN A 15 -6.17 16.06 -8.00
N ALA A 16 -5.50 14.90 -7.95
CA ALA A 16 -5.97 13.75 -7.16
C ALA A 16 -6.02 14.06 -5.65
N LEU A 17 -5.05 14.81 -5.12
CA LEU A 17 -5.06 15.30 -3.74
C LEU A 17 -6.23 16.26 -3.48
N ASN A 18 -6.48 17.21 -4.37
CA ASN A 18 -7.63 18.12 -4.24
C ASN A 18 -8.95 17.33 -4.21
N GLU A 19 -9.11 16.35 -5.10
CA GLU A 19 -10.29 15.48 -5.12
C GLU A 19 -10.43 14.68 -3.82
N ALA A 20 -9.32 14.18 -3.25
CA ALA A 20 -9.32 13.48 -1.97
C ALA A 20 -9.77 14.39 -0.83
N PHE A 21 -9.30 15.64 -0.78
CA PHE A 21 -9.74 16.62 0.23
C PHE A 21 -11.21 17.03 0.06
N GLU A 22 -11.72 17.10 -1.16
CA GLU A 22 -13.14 17.33 -1.42
C GLU A 22 -14.01 16.17 -0.89
N ILE A 23 -13.62 14.93 -1.21
CA ILE A 23 -14.27 13.73 -0.69
C ILE A 23 -14.21 13.70 0.85
N LYS A 24 -13.08 14.12 1.44
CA LYS A 24 -12.95 14.15 2.90
C LYS A 24 -13.91 15.14 3.56
N LYS A 25 -14.24 16.25 2.90
CA LYS A 25 -15.24 17.24 3.37
C LYS A 25 -16.66 16.69 3.30
N ASP A 26 -17.00 16.01 2.21
CA ASP A 26 -18.30 15.36 2.03
C ASP A 26 -18.14 13.99 1.37
N ARG A 27 -18.12 12.94 2.20
CA ARG A 27 -17.92 11.55 1.75
C ARG A 27 -19.07 11.02 0.90
N PHE A 28 -20.22 11.63 0.95
CA PHE A 28 -21.43 11.17 0.23
C PHE A 28 -21.73 12.00 -1.01
N GLN A 29 -20.94 13.00 -1.34
CA GLN A 29 -21.12 13.87 -2.51
C GLN A 29 -21.32 13.06 -3.82
N PHE A 30 -20.69 11.89 -3.93
CA PHE A 30 -20.75 11.03 -5.12
C PHE A 30 -21.52 9.72 -4.89
N SER A 31 -22.47 9.69 -3.94
CA SER A 31 -23.19 8.47 -3.53
C SER A 31 -24.03 7.82 -4.63
N GLU A 32 -24.38 8.57 -5.67
CA GLU A 32 -25.12 8.03 -6.83
C GLU A 32 -24.21 7.44 -7.93
N LEU A 33 -22.89 7.72 -7.87
CA LEU A 33 -21.96 7.34 -8.95
C LEU A 33 -21.80 5.82 -9.08
N GLY A 34 -21.84 5.11 -7.95
CA GLY A 34 -21.73 3.65 -7.89
C GLY A 34 -23.06 2.90 -7.87
N LYS A 35 -24.19 3.59 -8.07
CA LYS A 35 -25.52 2.96 -8.05
C LYS A 35 -25.61 1.81 -9.07
N ASN A 36 -26.09 0.66 -8.61
CA ASN A 36 -26.16 -0.58 -9.39
C ASN A 36 -24.80 -1.12 -9.89
N LYS A 37 -23.70 -0.63 -9.33
CA LYS A 37 -22.35 -1.13 -9.58
C LYS A 37 -21.87 -2.02 -8.43
N THR A 38 -21.10 -3.03 -8.75
CA THR A 38 -20.56 -3.99 -7.79
C THR A 38 -19.04 -3.97 -7.80
N LEU A 39 -18.44 -3.77 -6.64
CA LEU A 39 -17.01 -3.97 -6.38
C LEU A 39 -16.80 -5.39 -5.90
N LEU A 40 -15.98 -6.17 -6.60
CA LEU A 40 -15.44 -7.45 -6.12
C LEU A 40 -14.06 -7.22 -5.50
N MET A 41 -13.89 -7.59 -4.24
CA MET A 41 -12.64 -7.50 -3.51
C MET A 41 -12.08 -8.91 -3.27
N ILE A 42 -10.92 -9.20 -3.83
CA ILE A 42 -10.29 -10.54 -3.80
C ILE A 42 -9.08 -10.49 -2.88
N PHE A 43 -9.05 -11.38 -1.89
CA PHE A 43 -8.00 -11.49 -0.90
C PHE A 43 -7.29 -12.85 -0.98
N PHE A 44 -6.04 -12.85 -1.44
CA PHE A 44 -5.12 -13.98 -1.31
C PHE A 44 -4.46 -13.99 0.08
N ASN A 45 -4.45 -12.85 0.76
CA ASN A 45 -3.90 -12.65 2.10
C ASN A 45 -4.89 -11.85 2.94
N SER A 46 -5.07 -12.24 4.20
CA SER A 46 -5.99 -11.58 5.12
C SER A 46 -5.64 -10.10 5.35
N SER A 47 -6.65 -9.29 5.60
CA SER A 47 -6.48 -7.88 5.96
C SER A 47 -7.67 -7.37 6.76
N LEU A 48 -7.39 -6.59 7.81
CA LEU A 48 -8.42 -5.88 8.56
C LEU A 48 -8.72 -4.52 7.90
N ARG A 49 -7.70 -3.65 7.83
CA ARG A 49 -7.89 -2.25 7.40
C ARG A 49 -8.24 -2.11 5.93
N THR A 50 -7.57 -2.84 5.04
CA THR A 50 -7.88 -2.81 3.59
C THR A 50 -9.32 -3.22 3.35
N ARG A 51 -9.77 -4.30 4.01
CA ARG A 51 -11.16 -4.78 3.90
C ARG A 51 -12.15 -3.69 4.33
N LEU A 52 -12.01 -3.17 5.56
CA LEU A 52 -12.94 -2.20 6.11
C LEU A 52 -12.93 -0.87 5.35
N SER A 53 -11.75 -0.31 5.07
CA SER A 53 -11.63 0.99 4.40
C SER A 53 -12.14 0.96 2.96
N THR A 54 -11.82 -0.09 2.21
CA THR A 54 -12.23 -0.19 0.80
C THR A 54 -13.73 -0.49 0.68
N GLN A 55 -14.29 -1.37 1.53
CA GLN A 55 -15.74 -1.56 1.59
C GLN A 55 -16.47 -0.26 1.93
N LYS A 56 -16.01 0.44 2.97
CA LYS A 56 -16.61 1.72 3.37
C LYS A 56 -16.55 2.75 2.24
N ALA A 57 -15.41 2.87 1.56
CA ALA A 57 -15.24 3.75 0.40
C ALA A 57 -16.23 3.42 -0.73
N ALA A 58 -16.40 2.15 -1.07
CA ALA A 58 -17.35 1.71 -2.08
C ALA A 58 -18.80 2.01 -1.69
N MET A 59 -19.17 1.75 -0.43
CA MET A 59 -20.51 2.07 0.10
C MET A 59 -20.82 3.57 0.07
N ASN A 60 -19.83 4.43 0.37
CA ASN A 60 -20.01 5.88 0.28
C ASN A 60 -20.29 6.36 -1.16
N LEU A 61 -19.81 5.62 -2.15
CA LEU A 61 -20.08 5.89 -3.57
C LEU A 61 -21.39 5.22 -4.07
N GLY A 62 -22.11 4.49 -3.21
CA GLY A 62 -23.34 3.78 -3.56
C GLY A 62 -23.14 2.43 -4.24
N MET A 63 -21.91 1.87 -4.20
CA MET A 63 -21.62 0.55 -4.76
C MET A 63 -22.06 -0.59 -3.84
N ASN A 64 -22.46 -1.72 -4.44
CA ASN A 64 -22.48 -3.01 -3.76
C ASN A 64 -21.04 -3.55 -3.61
N THR A 65 -20.81 -4.38 -2.58
CA THR A 65 -19.50 -5.01 -2.37
C THR A 65 -19.63 -6.52 -2.22
N ILE A 66 -18.80 -7.26 -2.92
CA ILE A 66 -18.58 -8.70 -2.73
C ILE A 66 -17.13 -8.88 -2.25
N VAL A 67 -16.95 -9.65 -1.20
CA VAL A 67 -15.61 -9.92 -0.66
C VAL A 67 -15.34 -11.43 -0.74
N LEU A 68 -14.26 -11.78 -1.40
CA LEU A 68 -13.83 -13.16 -1.62
C LEU A 68 -12.44 -13.39 -1.01
N ASP A 69 -12.36 -14.30 -0.04
CA ASP A 69 -11.10 -14.83 0.48
C ASP A 69 -10.78 -16.13 -0.25
N VAL A 70 -9.76 -16.12 -1.11
CA VAL A 70 -9.44 -17.22 -2.04
C VAL A 70 -9.19 -18.56 -1.32
N ASN A 71 -8.66 -18.55 -0.10
CA ASN A 71 -8.33 -19.78 0.61
C ASN A 71 -9.34 -20.15 1.73
N GLN A 72 -10.40 -19.37 1.92
CA GLN A 72 -11.38 -19.57 3.00
C GLN A 72 -12.83 -19.50 2.51
N GLY A 73 -13.13 -18.70 1.49
CA GLY A 73 -14.46 -18.51 0.93
C GLY A 73 -14.63 -19.10 -0.47
N ALA A 74 -13.56 -19.58 -1.07
CA ALA A 74 -13.50 -20.25 -2.37
C ALA A 74 -12.40 -21.32 -2.38
N TRP A 75 -12.39 -22.13 -3.41
CA TRP A 75 -11.29 -23.07 -3.63
C TRP A 75 -10.00 -22.34 -4.05
N LYS A 76 -8.88 -23.06 -3.97
CA LYS A 76 -7.58 -22.58 -4.44
C LYS A 76 -7.57 -22.40 -5.95
N LEU A 77 -6.90 -21.38 -6.41
CA LEU A 77 -6.73 -21.10 -7.84
C LEU A 77 -5.33 -21.52 -8.30
N GLU A 78 -5.27 -22.17 -9.46
CA GLU A 78 -4.02 -22.40 -10.16
C GLU A 78 -3.60 -21.14 -10.92
N THR A 79 -2.32 -20.81 -10.86
CA THR A 79 -1.75 -19.60 -11.47
C THR A 79 -0.68 -19.92 -12.51
N GLU A 80 -0.23 -21.18 -12.59
CA GLU A 80 0.85 -21.62 -13.46
C GLU A 80 0.30 -22.21 -14.75
N ARG A 81 0.76 -21.68 -15.89
CA ARG A 81 0.39 -22.23 -17.20
C ARG A 81 1.09 -23.57 -17.46
N GLY A 82 0.42 -24.47 -18.19
CA GLY A 82 1.00 -25.74 -18.65
C GLY A 82 1.10 -26.83 -17.58
N VAL A 83 0.59 -26.61 -16.39
CA VAL A 83 0.52 -27.63 -15.34
C VAL A 83 -0.64 -28.60 -15.60
N ILE A 84 -0.46 -29.88 -15.21
CA ILE A 84 -1.56 -30.83 -15.11
C ILE A 84 -2.28 -30.57 -13.79
N MET A 85 -3.55 -30.20 -13.86
CA MET A 85 -4.35 -29.83 -12.68
C MET A 85 -4.95 -31.05 -11.99
N ASP A 86 -4.11 -31.94 -11.50
CA ASP A 86 -4.47 -33.18 -10.79
C ASP A 86 -4.32 -33.07 -9.25
N GLY A 87 -4.02 -31.85 -8.76
CA GLY A 87 -3.81 -31.53 -7.34
C GLY A 87 -5.02 -30.90 -6.65
N ASP A 88 -4.76 -30.03 -5.70
CA ASP A 88 -5.76 -29.40 -4.83
C ASP A 88 -6.29 -28.05 -5.32
N LYS A 89 -6.01 -27.68 -6.56
CA LYS A 89 -6.45 -26.43 -7.21
C LYS A 89 -7.37 -26.78 -8.39
N PRO A 90 -8.70 -26.78 -8.20
CA PRO A 90 -9.64 -27.29 -9.20
C PRO A 90 -9.94 -26.30 -10.34
N GLU A 91 -9.51 -25.03 -10.25
CA GLU A 91 -9.79 -24.01 -11.25
C GLU A 91 -8.54 -23.16 -11.54
N HIS A 92 -8.30 -22.88 -12.82
CA HIS A 92 -7.22 -21.99 -13.22
C HIS A 92 -7.68 -20.53 -13.22
N LEU A 93 -6.77 -19.62 -12.89
CA LEU A 93 -7.03 -18.17 -12.83
C LEU A 93 -7.48 -17.61 -14.20
N LEU A 94 -7.08 -18.25 -15.29
CA LEU A 94 -7.48 -17.87 -16.66
C LEU A 94 -8.99 -17.99 -16.92
N GLU A 95 -9.67 -18.95 -16.29
CA GLU A 95 -11.12 -19.09 -16.35
C GLU A 95 -11.79 -18.30 -15.23
N ALA A 96 -11.20 -18.33 -14.02
CA ALA A 96 -11.79 -17.67 -12.86
C ALA A 96 -11.92 -16.15 -13.03
N VAL A 97 -10.91 -15.47 -13.59
CA VAL A 97 -10.94 -13.99 -13.72
C VAL A 97 -12.02 -13.50 -14.68
N PRO A 98 -12.19 -14.04 -15.91
CA PRO A 98 -13.32 -13.66 -16.77
C PRO A 98 -14.67 -13.95 -16.12
N VAL A 99 -14.83 -15.08 -15.44
CA VAL A 99 -16.08 -15.45 -14.74
C VAL A 99 -16.39 -14.45 -13.62
N MET A 100 -15.40 -14.07 -12.82
CA MET A 100 -15.55 -13.02 -11.80
C MET A 100 -16.00 -11.68 -12.42
N GLY A 101 -15.47 -11.36 -13.61
CA GLY A 101 -15.85 -10.17 -14.38
C GLY A 101 -17.33 -10.16 -14.79
N CYS A 102 -17.99 -11.32 -14.91
CA CYS A 102 -19.42 -11.41 -15.19
C CYS A 102 -20.29 -10.93 -14.02
N TYR A 103 -19.76 -10.94 -12.79
CA TYR A 103 -20.51 -10.67 -11.57
C TYR A 103 -20.17 -9.33 -10.92
N CYS A 104 -19.26 -8.54 -11.51
CA CYS A 104 -18.85 -7.25 -10.94
C CYS A 104 -18.55 -6.22 -12.03
N ASP A 105 -18.41 -4.97 -11.61
CA ASP A 105 -18.03 -3.84 -12.47
C ASP A 105 -16.59 -3.42 -12.27
N VAL A 106 -16.03 -3.67 -11.07
CA VAL A 106 -14.65 -3.31 -10.68
C VAL A 106 -14.08 -4.44 -9.83
N ILE A 107 -12.79 -4.73 -10.00
CA ILE A 107 -12.08 -5.77 -9.23
C ILE A 107 -10.94 -5.13 -8.44
N GLY A 108 -10.93 -5.35 -7.12
CA GLY A 108 -9.80 -5.06 -6.25
C GLY A 108 -9.04 -6.34 -5.91
N VAL A 109 -7.72 -6.34 -6.05
CA VAL A 109 -6.87 -7.51 -5.80
C VAL A 109 -5.87 -7.23 -4.70
N ARG A 110 -5.76 -8.17 -3.74
CA ARG A 110 -4.72 -8.17 -2.70
C ARG A 110 -3.95 -9.47 -2.77
N SER A 111 -2.66 -9.40 -3.14
CA SER A 111 -1.79 -10.56 -3.29
C SER A 111 -0.35 -10.20 -2.90
N PHE A 112 0.16 -10.77 -1.81
CA PHE A 112 1.52 -10.51 -1.33
C PHE A 112 2.59 -11.22 -2.17
N ALA A 113 3.83 -10.74 -2.05
CA ALA A 113 5.01 -11.48 -2.46
C ALA A 113 5.03 -12.86 -1.80
N ARG A 114 5.37 -13.88 -2.57
CA ARG A 114 5.49 -15.27 -2.09
C ARG A 114 6.88 -15.57 -1.53
N PHE A 115 7.88 -14.78 -1.93
CA PHE A 115 9.31 -14.99 -1.62
C PHE A 115 9.89 -16.31 -2.15
N GLU A 116 9.20 -16.97 -3.09
CA GLU A 116 9.63 -18.19 -3.74
C GLU A 116 10.44 -17.88 -5.00
N ASN A 117 10.01 -16.89 -5.76
CA ASN A 117 10.66 -16.42 -6.98
C ASN A 117 10.59 -14.88 -7.01
N LYS A 118 11.75 -14.24 -6.93
CA LYS A 118 11.87 -12.79 -6.96
C LYS A 118 11.36 -12.16 -8.26
N GLU A 119 11.60 -12.83 -9.39
CA GLU A 119 11.15 -12.33 -10.69
C GLU A 119 9.63 -12.34 -10.79
N ASP A 120 8.98 -13.41 -10.36
CA ASP A 120 7.51 -13.53 -10.30
C ASP A 120 6.90 -12.45 -9.41
N ASP A 121 7.48 -12.23 -8.22
CA ASP A 121 7.03 -11.21 -7.29
C ASP A 121 7.22 -9.80 -7.88
N TYR A 122 8.38 -9.51 -8.49
CA TYR A 122 8.67 -8.18 -9.04
C TYR A 122 8.02 -7.90 -10.39
N ASN A 123 7.51 -8.92 -11.08
CA ASN A 123 6.61 -8.81 -12.22
C ASN A 123 5.13 -8.77 -11.83
N GLU A 124 4.83 -8.75 -10.52
CA GLU A 124 3.45 -8.70 -9.99
C GLU A 124 2.56 -9.80 -10.59
N LYS A 125 3.07 -11.03 -10.69
CA LYS A 125 2.50 -12.14 -11.46
C LYS A 125 0.98 -12.33 -11.27
N ILE A 126 0.50 -12.29 -10.04
CA ILE A 126 -0.94 -12.46 -9.76
C ILE A 126 -1.73 -11.26 -10.24
N LEU A 127 -1.33 -10.03 -9.85
CA LEU A 127 -2.04 -8.81 -10.25
C LEU A 127 -2.04 -8.64 -11.77
N SER A 128 -0.92 -8.92 -12.44
CA SER A 128 -0.79 -8.85 -13.91
C SER A 128 -1.75 -9.79 -14.62
N GLN A 129 -1.94 -11.00 -14.12
CA GLN A 129 -2.91 -11.95 -14.68
C GLN A 129 -4.36 -11.44 -14.53
N PHE A 130 -4.71 -10.81 -13.41
CA PHE A 130 -6.03 -10.16 -13.27
C PHE A 130 -6.22 -9.04 -14.28
N ILE A 131 -5.20 -8.20 -14.50
CA ILE A 131 -5.27 -7.09 -15.46
C ILE A 131 -5.38 -7.63 -16.90
N GLU A 132 -4.60 -8.67 -17.24
CA GLU A 132 -4.56 -9.25 -18.57
C GLU A 132 -5.87 -9.94 -18.96
N HIS A 133 -6.49 -10.66 -18.00
CA HIS A 133 -7.64 -11.54 -18.31
C HIS A 133 -8.98 -10.98 -17.88
N SER A 134 -9.02 -9.78 -17.26
CA SER A 134 -10.28 -9.12 -16.89
C SER A 134 -10.70 -8.08 -17.91
N ASP A 135 -11.97 -8.13 -18.34
CA ASP A 135 -12.62 -7.04 -19.07
C ASP A 135 -13.01 -5.87 -18.16
N ARG A 136 -12.92 -6.04 -16.84
CA ARG A 136 -13.25 -5.03 -15.85
C ARG A 136 -12.03 -4.26 -15.40
N PRO A 137 -12.17 -3.00 -14.96
CA PRO A 137 -11.12 -2.28 -14.27
C PRO A 137 -10.61 -3.06 -13.06
N VAL A 138 -9.28 -3.10 -12.91
CA VAL A 138 -8.59 -3.75 -11.78
C VAL A 138 -7.79 -2.72 -11.01
N PHE A 139 -7.86 -2.76 -9.67
CA PHE A 139 -6.97 -1.97 -8.84
C PHE A 139 -6.27 -2.82 -7.78
N SER A 140 -5.04 -2.41 -7.47
CA SER A 140 -4.24 -3.05 -6.42
C SER A 140 -4.69 -2.56 -5.04
N MET A 141 -5.12 -3.49 -4.20
CA MET A 141 -5.34 -3.24 -2.77
C MET A 141 -4.06 -3.46 -1.93
N GLU A 142 -3.13 -4.17 -2.43
CA GLU A 142 -1.72 -4.41 -2.12
C GLU A 142 -1.24 -5.58 -2.97
N ALA A 143 -0.09 -5.44 -3.59
CA ALA A 143 0.50 -6.48 -4.43
C ALA A 143 1.89 -6.87 -3.91
N ALA A 144 2.67 -7.61 -4.68
CA ALA A 144 3.96 -8.11 -4.23
C ALA A 144 4.97 -6.98 -3.98
N THR A 145 4.97 -5.95 -4.82
CA THR A 145 5.95 -4.85 -4.77
C THR A 145 5.37 -3.48 -4.45
N ARG A 146 4.03 -3.32 -4.48
CA ARG A 146 3.36 -2.02 -4.25
C ARG A 146 2.12 -2.12 -3.39
N HIS A 147 1.87 -1.05 -2.63
CA HIS A 147 0.62 -0.84 -1.90
C HIS A 147 0.09 0.59 -2.18
N PRO A 148 -0.39 0.87 -3.40
CA PRO A 148 -0.66 2.24 -3.85
C PRO A 148 -1.75 2.94 -3.03
N LEU A 149 -2.79 2.23 -2.60
CA LEU A 149 -3.83 2.80 -1.73
C LEU A 149 -3.29 3.25 -0.35
N GLN A 150 -2.28 2.53 0.18
CA GLN A 150 -1.63 2.94 1.42
C GLN A 150 -0.83 4.22 1.19
N SER A 151 0.03 4.22 0.18
CA SER A 151 0.91 5.36 -0.07
C SER A 151 0.16 6.62 -0.47
N PHE A 152 -0.99 6.49 -1.12
CA PHE A 152 -1.87 7.64 -1.34
C PHE A 152 -2.48 8.15 -0.02
N ALA A 153 -2.88 7.25 0.89
CA ALA A 153 -3.33 7.65 2.22
C ALA A 153 -2.22 8.33 3.04
N ASP A 154 -0.98 7.81 2.93
CA ASP A 154 0.20 8.40 3.58
C ASP A 154 0.44 9.82 3.05
N LEU A 155 0.38 10.02 1.73
CA LEU A 155 0.54 11.33 1.11
C LEU A 155 -0.57 12.31 1.50
N ILE A 156 -1.84 11.88 1.50
CA ILE A 156 -2.96 12.69 1.99
C ILE A 156 -2.68 13.14 3.44
N THR A 157 -2.18 12.23 4.28
CA THR A 157 -1.88 12.51 5.67
C THR A 157 -0.72 13.50 5.82
N ILE A 158 0.35 13.32 5.06
CA ILE A 158 1.47 14.28 5.06
C ILE A 158 0.99 15.66 4.61
N GLU A 159 0.18 15.76 3.57
CA GLU A 159 -0.38 17.04 3.10
C GLU A 159 -1.25 17.74 4.15
N GLU A 160 -1.94 16.99 5.01
CA GLU A 160 -2.75 17.56 6.10
C GLU A 160 -1.92 18.09 7.27
N TYR A 161 -0.79 17.44 7.54
CA TYR A 161 0.01 17.74 8.74
C TYR A 161 1.29 18.52 8.45
N LYS A 162 1.71 18.64 7.19
CA LYS A 162 2.94 19.36 6.84
C LYS A 162 2.87 20.83 7.23
N LYS A 163 3.96 21.33 7.79
CA LYS A 163 4.12 22.73 8.22
C LYS A 163 4.86 23.58 7.18
N THR A 164 5.53 22.93 6.22
CA THR A 164 6.33 23.55 5.16
C THR A 164 5.92 23.01 3.80
N ALA A 165 6.21 23.75 2.73
CA ALA A 165 5.90 23.29 1.37
C ALA A 165 6.71 22.04 0.99
N ARG A 166 7.95 21.92 1.49
CA ARG A 166 8.89 20.83 1.20
C ARG A 166 9.36 20.19 2.51
N PRO A 167 8.53 19.33 3.14
CA PRO A 167 8.92 18.69 4.38
C PRO A 167 10.04 17.66 4.14
N LYS A 168 10.87 17.45 5.15
CA LYS A 168 11.79 16.32 5.19
C LYS A 168 11.05 15.09 5.70
N VAL A 169 10.87 14.10 4.84
CA VAL A 169 10.19 12.83 5.11
C VAL A 169 11.20 11.71 5.18
N VAL A 170 11.29 11.05 6.31
CA VAL A 170 12.21 9.94 6.54
C VAL A 170 11.44 8.64 6.64
N MET A 171 11.71 7.72 5.72
CA MET A 171 11.28 6.32 5.86
C MET A 171 12.39 5.52 6.53
N THR A 172 12.10 4.92 7.68
CA THR A 172 13.06 4.12 8.43
C THR A 172 12.66 2.66 8.49
N TRP A 173 13.62 1.76 8.22
CA TRP A 173 13.50 0.37 8.58
C TRP A 173 13.37 0.24 10.10
N ALA A 174 12.64 -0.77 10.55
CA ALA A 174 12.51 -1.13 11.95
C ALA A 174 12.45 -2.66 12.10
N PRO A 175 12.90 -3.23 13.24
CA PRO A 175 13.00 -4.67 13.43
C PRO A 175 11.62 -5.35 13.47
N HIS A 176 11.58 -6.61 13.00
CA HIS A 176 10.37 -7.44 13.03
C HIS A 176 10.77 -8.94 13.07
N PRO A 177 10.00 -9.82 13.77
CA PRO A 177 10.37 -11.23 13.91
C PRO A 177 10.09 -12.08 12.67
N LYS A 178 9.39 -11.54 11.67
CA LYS A 178 9.03 -12.24 10.43
C LYS A 178 9.41 -11.41 9.22
N SER A 179 9.71 -12.07 8.11
CA SER A 179 9.81 -11.42 6.80
C SER A 179 8.51 -10.73 6.45
N LEU A 180 8.62 -9.47 6.02
CA LEU A 180 7.50 -8.70 5.48
C LEU A 180 7.79 -8.29 4.04
N PRO A 181 6.76 -8.19 3.18
CA PRO A 181 6.91 -7.70 1.81
C PRO A 181 7.51 -6.30 1.74
N GLN A 182 8.18 -6.03 0.64
CA GLN A 182 8.70 -4.70 0.31
C GLN A 182 7.63 -3.78 -0.30
N ALA A 183 6.40 -4.26 -0.45
CA ALA A 183 5.31 -3.54 -1.10
C ALA A 183 5.05 -2.15 -0.51
N VAL A 184 4.99 -2.04 0.82
CA VAL A 184 4.74 -0.75 1.49
C VAL A 184 5.94 0.20 1.36
N PRO A 185 7.18 -0.17 1.71
CA PRO A 185 8.31 0.75 1.58
C PRO A 185 8.62 1.12 0.12
N ASN A 186 8.52 0.19 -0.83
CA ASN A 186 8.66 0.49 -2.24
C ASN A 186 7.63 1.52 -2.70
N SER A 187 6.37 1.28 -2.39
CA SER A 187 5.29 2.17 -2.78
C SER A 187 5.40 3.53 -2.10
N PHE A 188 5.73 3.58 -0.81
CA PHE A 188 5.96 4.83 -0.10
C PHE A 188 7.07 5.65 -0.77
N ALA A 189 8.23 5.04 -1.05
CA ALA A 189 9.34 5.71 -1.72
C ALA A 189 8.95 6.22 -3.12
N GLU A 190 8.27 5.40 -3.93
CA GLU A 190 7.78 5.77 -5.26
C GLU A 190 6.84 6.99 -5.21
N TRP A 191 5.89 7.00 -4.26
CA TRP A 191 4.93 8.08 -4.11
C TRP A 191 5.55 9.38 -3.59
N MET A 192 6.44 9.28 -2.61
CA MET A 192 7.13 10.46 -2.10
C MET A 192 8.06 11.06 -3.14
N ASN A 193 8.74 10.23 -3.98
CA ASN A 193 9.53 10.71 -5.12
C ASN A 193 8.70 11.41 -6.22
N ALA A 194 7.38 11.23 -6.25
CA ALA A 194 6.49 11.97 -7.14
C ALA A 194 6.13 13.38 -6.61
N THR A 195 6.66 13.77 -5.48
CA THR A 195 6.53 15.09 -4.84
C THR A 195 7.86 15.84 -4.86
N ASP A 196 7.88 17.09 -4.39
CA ASP A 196 9.11 17.91 -4.18
C ASP A 196 9.64 17.80 -2.76
N TYR A 197 9.22 16.81 -1.97
CA TYR A 197 9.71 16.62 -0.61
C TYR A 197 11.18 16.23 -0.57
N GLU A 198 11.83 16.51 0.56
CA GLU A 198 13.14 15.92 0.85
C GLU A 198 12.94 14.50 1.38
N ILE A 199 13.33 13.49 0.60
CA ILE A 199 13.10 12.09 0.95
C ILE A 199 14.41 11.44 1.40
N VAL A 200 14.37 10.83 2.58
CA VAL A 200 15.46 10.02 3.12
C VAL A 200 14.94 8.63 3.42
N ILE A 201 15.65 7.61 2.94
CA ILE A 201 15.41 6.21 3.27
C ILE A 201 16.56 5.75 4.15
N THR A 202 16.26 5.25 5.36
CA THR A 202 17.30 4.77 6.28
C THR A 202 17.04 3.33 6.71
N HIS A 203 18.07 2.50 6.61
CA HIS A 203 17.99 1.08 6.90
C HIS A 203 19.39 0.51 7.19
N PRO A 204 19.51 -0.65 7.89
CA PRO A 204 20.77 -1.37 8.00
C PRO A 204 21.29 -1.83 6.63
N GLU A 205 22.58 -2.02 6.48
CA GLU A 205 23.17 -2.65 5.30
C GLU A 205 22.49 -4.00 5.00
N GLY A 206 22.24 -4.28 3.72
CA GLY A 206 21.56 -5.49 3.26
C GLY A 206 20.04 -5.37 3.17
N TYR A 207 19.45 -4.27 3.62
CA TYR A 207 18.01 -3.98 3.47
C TYR A 207 17.72 -2.91 2.41
N GLU A 208 18.61 -2.73 1.44
CA GLU A 208 18.35 -1.85 0.31
C GLU A 208 17.05 -2.26 -0.41
N LEU A 209 16.30 -1.28 -0.89
CA LEU A 209 15.17 -1.50 -1.78
C LEU A 209 15.66 -1.61 -3.24
N ASP A 210 14.80 -2.07 -4.14
CA ASP A 210 15.06 -2.02 -5.57
C ASP A 210 15.30 -0.56 -6.00
N PRO A 211 16.40 -0.26 -6.72
CA PRO A 211 16.76 1.10 -7.14
C PRO A 211 15.65 1.85 -7.90
N ARG A 212 14.78 1.14 -8.63
CA ARG A 212 13.66 1.77 -9.35
C ARG A 212 12.61 2.41 -8.44
N PHE A 213 12.53 1.98 -7.15
CA PHE A 213 11.65 2.59 -6.16
C PHE A 213 12.37 3.64 -5.31
N VAL A 214 13.67 3.46 -5.08
CA VAL A 214 14.49 4.44 -4.34
C VAL A 214 14.48 5.80 -5.05
N GLY A 215 14.57 5.79 -6.39
CA GLY A 215 14.50 7.01 -7.20
C GLY A 215 15.56 8.03 -6.78
N ASN A 216 15.12 9.25 -6.49
CA ASN A 216 15.99 10.37 -6.06
C ASN A 216 16.14 10.47 -4.53
N ALA A 217 15.56 9.55 -3.76
CA ALA A 217 15.65 9.58 -2.32
C ALA A 217 17.11 9.39 -1.85
N LYS A 218 17.51 10.17 -0.84
CA LYS A 218 18.80 9.97 -0.18
C LYS A 218 18.75 8.68 0.65
N VAL A 219 19.74 7.82 0.51
CA VAL A 219 19.93 6.67 1.40
C VAL A 219 20.91 7.05 2.51
N GLU A 220 20.55 6.78 3.76
CA GLU A 220 21.37 7.03 4.95
C GLU A 220 21.38 5.77 5.82
N TYR A 221 22.56 5.26 6.15
CA TYR A 221 22.73 4.05 6.97
C TYR A 221 22.78 4.34 8.47
N ASP A 222 22.89 5.61 8.86
CA ASP A 222 22.80 6.06 10.25
C ASP A 222 21.40 6.61 10.52
N GLN A 223 20.61 5.86 11.29
CA GLN A 223 19.24 6.24 11.61
C GLN A 223 19.14 7.58 12.33
N LYS A 224 20.09 7.88 13.27
CA LYS A 224 20.08 9.14 14.03
C LYS A 224 20.35 10.31 13.10
N LYS A 225 21.31 10.21 12.19
CA LYS A 225 21.56 11.25 11.17
C LYS A 225 20.38 11.44 10.22
N ALA A 226 19.73 10.35 9.82
CA ALA A 226 18.53 10.46 8.98
C ALA A 226 17.44 11.28 9.67
N PHE A 227 17.26 11.10 10.99
CA PHE A 227 16.23 11.76 11.80
C PHE A 227 16.48 13.25 12.04
N GLU A 228 17.74 13.70 12.00
CA GLU A 228 18.08 15.12 12.24
C GLU A 228 17.24 16.05 11.36
N GLY A 229 16.43 16.90 11.99
CA GLY A 229 15.59 17.90 11.32
C GLY A 229 14.44 17.34 10.48
N ALA A 230 14.08 16.04 10.59
CA ALA A 230 12.94 15.47 9.91
C ALA A 230 11.62 16.08 10.39
N ASP A 231 10.64 16.23 9.48
CA ASP A 231 9.28 16.65 9.76
C ASP A 231 8.31 15.46 9.89
N PHE A 232 8.63 14.34 9.24
CA PHE A 232 7.87 13.09 9.31
C PHE A 232 8.81 11.88 9.41
N ILE A 233 8.48 10.96 10.31
CA ILE A 233 9.14 9.64 10.44
C ILE A 233 8.12 8.55 10.12
N TYR A 234 8.34 7.86 9.00
CA TYR A 234 7.55 6.70 8.59
C TYR A 234 8.32 5.44 8.90
N ALA A 235 7.92 4.71 9.95
CA ALA A 235 8.57 3.47 10.34
C ALA A 235 7.94 2.26 9.65
N LYS A 236 8.76 1.37 9.10
CA LYS A 236 8.29 0.12 8.50
C LYS A 236 9.35 -0.97 8.55
N ASN A 237 8.94 -2.21 8.76
CA ASN A 237 9.82 -3.35 8.49
C ASN A 237 9.66 -3.80 7.04
N TRP A 238 10.75 -4.28 6.46
CA TRP A 238 10.77 -5.02 5.19
C TRP A 238 11.91 -6.02 5.16
N SER A 239 11.77 -7.07 4.35
CA SER A 239 12.76 -8.11 4.11
C SER A 239 13.86 -7.64 3.14
N ALA A 240 14.97 -8.36 3.10
CA ALA A 240 16.07 -8.09 2.17
C ALA A 240 15.60 -8.25 0.70
N TYR A 241 16.10 -7.35 -0.17
CA TYR A 241 15.82 -7.37 -1.60
C TYR A 241 16.84 -8.15 -2.41
N LYS A 242 18.13 -8.06 -2.01
CA LYS A 242 19.23 -8.63 -2.78
C LYS A 242 19.39 -10.13 -2.55
N ASP A 243 19.71 -10.86 -3.63
CA ASP A 243 20.10 -12.26 -3.54
C ASP A 243 21.47 -12.42 -2.83
N PRO A 244 21.70 -13.51 -2.09
CA PRO A 244 20.80 -14.66 -1.89
C PRO A 244 19.76 -14.46 -0.76
N ASN A 245 19.66 -13.29 -0.17
CA ASN A 245 18.84 -13.04 1.01
C ASN A 245 17.42 -12.52 0.69
N TYR A 246 17.00 -12.57 -0.58
CA TYR A 246 15.68 -12.10 -0.98
C TYR A 246 14.58 -12.67 -0.08
N GLY A 247 13.73 -11.79 0.44
CA GLY A 247 12.61 -12.18 1.28
C GLY A 247 12.98 -12.63 2.69
N GLN A 248 14.26 -12.51 3.13
CA GLN A 248 14.71 -12.97 4.43
C GLN A 248 14.84 -11.83 5.46
N VAL A 249 14.78 -12.21 6.75
CA VAL A 249 15.19 -11.37 7.87
C VAL A 249 16.66 -11.63 8.12
N ILE A 250 17.53 -10.67 7.83
CA ILE A 250 18.99 -10.79 8.00
C ILE A 250 19.50 -10.06 9.24
N SER A 251 18.67 -9.25 9.90
CA SER A 251 18.99 -8.58 11.16
C SER A 251 17.76 -8.50 12.05
N THR A 252 17.99 -8.65 13.35
CA THR A 252 17.00 -8.42 14.42
C THR A 252 17.47 -7.32 15.36
N ASP A 253 18.36 -6.45 14.89
CA ASP A 253 18.94 -5.37 15.69
C ASP A 253 17.85 -4.39 16.16
N ARG A 254 17.62 -4.40 17.47
CA ARG A 254 16.63 -3.54 18.13
C ARG A 254 17.09 -2.10 18.32
N SER A 255 18.36 -1.80 18.05
CA SER A 255 18.81 -0.40 18.03
C SER A 255 18.07 0.45 16.98
N TRP A 256 17.44 -0.21 15.99
CA TRP A 256 16.58 0.43 14.97
C TRP A 256 15.14 0.68 15.42
N THR A 257 14.75 0.31 16.63
CA THR A 257 13.44 0.70 17.21
C THR A 257 13.33 2.22 17.25
N VAL A 258 12.23 2.78 16.78
CA VAL A 258 11.96 4.23 16.91
C VAL A 258 11.54 4.52 18.35
N ASP A 259 12.29 5.37 19.03
CA ASP A 259 12.09 5.76 20.43
C ASP A 259 12.11 7.27 20.61
N ALA A 260 11.80 7.75 21.82
CA ALA A 260 11.75 9.18 22.13
C ALA A 260 13.11 9.88 22.00
N GLU A 261 14.24 9.18 22.29
CA GLU A 261 15.58 9.75 22.13
C GLU A 261 15.84 10.13 20.68
N LYS A 262 15.47 9.24 19.74
CA LYS A 262 15.62 9.51 18.30
C LYS A 262 14.61 10.53 17.79
N MET A 263 13.36 10.47 18.25
CA MET A 263 12.36 11.49 17.90
C MET A 263 12.77 12.89 18.36
N ALA A 264 13.51 13.03 19.45
CA ALA A 264 14.05 14.32 19.91
C ALA A 264 15.08 14.94 18.96
N LEU A 265 15.70 14.18 18.03
CA LEU A 265 16.60 14.70 17.00
C LEU A 265 15.87 15.36 15.83
N THR A 266 14.58 15.16 15.72
CA THR A 266 13.75 15.62 14.60
C THR A 266 13.29 17.08 14.79
N ASN A 267 12.70 17.66 13.76
CA ASN A 267 12.02 18.95 13.84
C ASN A 267 10.60 18.79 14.44
N ASN A 268 10.49 18.19 15.63
CA ASN A 268 9.21 17.82 16.22
C ASN A 268 8.32 17.05 15.23
N ALA A 269 8.90 15.99 14.65
CA ALA A 269 8.30 15.22 13.57
C ALA A 269 7.03 14.49 14.00
N TYR A 270 6.12 14.33 13.05
CA TYR A 270 5.03 13.38 13.20
C TYR A 270 5.51 11.95 12.93
N PHE A 271 5.04 11.02 13.78
CA PHE A 271 5.28 9.59 13.62
C PHE A 271 4.15 8.94 12.83
N MET A 272 4.51 8.14 11.82
CA MET A 272 3.62 7.42 10.92
C MET A 272 3.96 5.93 10.84
N HIS A 273 2.95 5.10 10.64
CA HIS A 273 3.07 3.67 10.40
C HIS A 273 1.76 3.10 9.85
N CYS A 274 1.81 2.37 8.74
CA CYS A 274 0.62 1.80 8.07
C CYS A 274 -0.21 0.79 8.90
N LEU A 275 0.25 0.42 10.09
CA LEU A 275 -0.35 -0.61 10.94
C LEU A 275 -0.54 -1.99 10.23
N PRO A 276 -0.52 -3.12 10.94
CA PRO A 276 -0.34 -3.25 12.38
C PRO A 276 1.10 -2.96 12.81
N VAL A 277 1.28 -2.39 13.98
CA VAL A 277 2.58 -2.08 14.57
C VAL A 277 2.88 -3.00 15.75
N ARG A 278 4.14 -3.38 15.91
CA ARG A 278 4.62 -4.10 17.10
C ARG A 278 5.26 -3.11 18.06
N ARG A 279 4.55 -2.83 19.15
CA ARG A 279 5.01 -1.94 20.22
C ARG A 279 6.31 -2.46 20.84
N ASN A 280 7.19 -1.55 21.22
CA ASN A 280 8.49 -1.83 21.82
C ASN A 280 9.41 -2.74 20.98
N MET A 281 9.10 -2.82 19.70
CA MET A 281 9.91 -3.48 18.68
C MET A 281 10.11 -2.57 17.47
N ILE A 282 9.04 -2.12 16.82
CA ILE A 282 9.10 -1.14 15.72
C ILE A 282 9.21 0.27 16.30
N VAL A 283 8.39 0.57 17.29
CA VAL A 283 8.28 1.87 17.95
C VAL A 283 7.99 1.66 19.42
N SER A 284 8.53 2.51 20.28
CA SER A 284 8.25 2.50 21.71
C SER A 284 6.85 3.03 22.05
N ASP A 285 6.35 2.64 23.23
CA ASP A 285 5.01 3.04 23.67
C ASP A 285 4.87 4.55 23.81
N ASP A 286 5.89 5.21 24.34
CA ASP A 286 5.93 6.68 24.53
C ASP A 286 5.86 7.45 23.20
N VAL A 287 6.40 6.93 22.10
CA VAL A 287 6.30 7.54 20.78
C VAL A 287 4.93 7.30 20.15
N ILE A 288 4.45 6.05 20.14
CA ILE A 288 3.17 5.75 19.46
C ILE A 288 1.95 6.34 20.20
N GLU A 289 2.06 6.58 21.51
CA GLU A 289 1.03 7.21 22.34
C GLU A 289 1.18 8.72 22.43
N SER A 290 2.25 9.30 21.86
CA SER A 290 2.49 10.74 21.88
C SER A 290 1.50 11.52 21.01
N PRO A 291 1.32 12.82 21.27
CA PRO A 291 0.55 13.72 20.39
C PRO A 291 1.09 13.85 18.96
N GLN A 292 2.37 13.48 18.74
CA GLN A 292 3.00 13.48 17.41
C GLN A 292 2.68 12.21 16.62
N SER A 293 2.10 11.17 17.23
CA SER A 293 1.69 9.97 16.53
C SER A 293 0.40 10.22 15.73
N ILE A 294 0.49 10.14 14.41
CA ILE A 294 -0.64 10.34 13.50
C ILE A 294 -1.07 9.05 12.78
N VAL A 295 -0.74 7.89 13.36
CA VAL A 295 -1.07 6.56 12.79
C VAL A 295 -2.58 6.33 12.64
N ILE A 296 -3.42 6.93 13.49
CA ILE A 296 -4.88 6.81 13.40
C ILE A 296 -5.45 7.70 12.30
N PRO A 297 -5.11 9.00 12.19
CA PRO A 297 -5.44 9.82 11.01
C PRO A 297 -4.96 9.20 9.69
N GLU A 298 -3.74 8.65 9.64
CA GLU A 298 -3.20 7.93 8.49
C GLU A 298 -4.09 6.72 8.12
N ALA A 299 -4.46 5.90 9.09
CA ALA A 299 -5.36 4.77 8.87
C ALA A 299 -6.76 5.22 8.41
N ALA A 300 -7.28 6.35 8.91
CA ALA A 300 -8.57 6.91 8.48
C ALA A 300 -8.52 7.39 7.02
N ASN A 301 -7.41 7.95 6.57
CA ASN A 301 -7.22 8.38 5.18
C ASN A 301 -7.20 7.23 4.16
N ARG A 302 -7.11 5.97 4.60
CA ARG A 302 -7.26 4.79 3.74
C ARG A 302 -8.64 4.72 3.07
N GLU A 303 -9.70 5.13 3.77
CA GLU A 303 -11.05 5.25 3.20
C GLU A 303 -11.07 6.31 2.08
N ILE A 304 -10.49 7.48 2.34
CA ILE A 304 -10.44 8.60 1.38
C ILE A 304 -9.64 8.23 0.14
N SER A 305 -8.46 7.61 0.32
CA SER A 305 -7.63 7.09 -0.76
C SER A 305 -8.41 6.13 -1.65
N ALA A 306 -9.03 5.10 -1.06
CA ALA A 306 -9.80 4.11 -1.81
C ALA A 306 -11.01 4.74 -2.50
N GLN A 307 -11.72 5.68 -1.86
CA GLN A 307 -12.88 6.34 -2.43
C GLN A 307 -12.51 7.23 -3.62
N THR A 308 -11.38 7.96 -3.55
CA THR A 308 -10.87 8.76 -4.66
C THR A 308 -10.53 7.89 -5.86
N VAL A 309 -9.84 6.77 -5.64
CA VAL A 309 -9.48 5.82 -6.70
C VAL A 309 -10.72 5.20 -7.33
N LEU A 310 -11.67 4.71 -6.53
CA LEU A 310 -12.91 4.11 -7.02
C LEU A 310 -13.75 5.14 -7.79
N LYS A 311 -13.85 6.39 -7.31
CA LYS A 311 -14.51 7.49 -8.03
C LYS A 311 -13.90 7.67 -9.43
N LYS A 312 -12.57 7.74 -9.53
CA LYS A 312 -11.88 7.91 -10.84
C LYS A 312 -12.13 6.72 -11.78
N ILE A 313 -12.17 5.49 -11.26
CA ILE A 313 -12.49 4.29 -12.03
C ILE A 313 -13.93 4.37 -12.54
N LEU A 314 -14.90 4.66 -11.67
CA LEU A 314 -16.32 4.75 -12.02
C LEU A 314 -16.58 5.84 -13.06
N MET A 315 -15.96 7.01 -12.93
CA MET A 315 -16.05 8.07 -13.95
C MET A 315 -15.47 7.62 -15.30
N GLY A 316 -14.40 6.78 -15.29
CA GLY A 316 -13.86 6.18 -16.50
C GLY A 316 -14.84 5.20 -17.17
N LEU A 317 -15.62 4.45 -16.41
CA LEU A 317 -16.66 3.55 -16.92
C LEU A 317 -17.85 4.29 -17.52
N SER A 318 -18.21 5.45 -16.99
CA SER A 318 -19.34 6.25 -17.46
C SER A 318 -19.07 6.93 -18.81
N ASN A 319 -17.80 6.98 -19.23
CA ASN A 319 -17.36 7.59 -20.50
C ASN A 319 -17.11 6.54 -21.61
N LEU A 320 -17.36 5.26 -21.34
CA LEU A 320 -17.34 4.15 -22.28
C LEU A 320 -18.75 3.73 -22.67
#